data_295748ab01484a4635b65f2c96656e83
#
_entry.id   295748ab01484a4635b65f2c96656e83
#
_cell.length_a   1.000
_cell.length_b   1.000
_cell.length_c   1.000
_cell.angle_alpha   90.00
_cell.angle_beta   90.00
_cell.angle_gamma   90.00
#
_symmetry.space_group_name_H-M   'P 1'
#
loop_
_entity.id
_entity.type
_entity.pdbx_description
1 polymer ?
#
loop_
_entity_poly.entity_id
_entity_poly.type
_entity_poly.pdbx_seq_one_letter_code
_entity_poly.pdbx_strand_id
1 'polypeptide(L)'
;ILAGRVEVNHQIVTELGTRVDPEVDVIHVDGIRLQLDTEKTYLVFNKPAGVVTSMNDPEGRKDISDFLREGQAERLYHVGRLDYETEGLLLLTNDGELAHRLTHPSFEVAKTYLVQIRGPLPEGVGAQMREGIELEDGLAKVDSFRLVDGAGKDLVAEVVLHEGRNRIVRRLFDAVGFPVRRLVRTQIGPITLG
;
A
#
# COMPACT_ATOMS: atom_id res chain seq x y z
N ILE A 1 -24.75 -16.27 -12.18
CA ILE A 1 -24.75 -17.67 -11.73
C ILE A 1 -26.20 -18.17 -11.62
N LEU A 2 -27.00 -17.65 -10.69
CA LEU A 2 -28.37 -18.13 -10.45
C LEU A 2 -29.29 -18.11 -11.70
N ALA A 3 -29.00 -17.25 -12.66
CA ALA A 3 -29.77 -17.18 -13.93
C ALA A 3 -29.31 -18.19 -14.99
N GLY A 4 -28.40 -19.11 -14.66
CA GLY A 4 -27.91 -20.13 -15.60
C GLY A 4 -27.03 -19.59 -16.74
N ARG A 5 -26.46 -18.39 -16.60
CA ARG A 5 -25.65 -17.74 -17.64
C ARG A 5 -24.17 -18.06 -17.55
N VAL A 6 -23.77 -18.79 -16.51
CA VAL A 6 -22.34 -19.12 -16.24
C VAL A 6 -22.12 -20.61 -16.47
N GLU A 7 -21.13 -20.93 -17.27
CA GLU A 7 -20.66 -22.28 -17.51
C GLU A 7 -19.22 -22.43 -17.03
N VAL A 8 -18.91 -23.55 -16.39
CA VAL A 8 -17.55 -23.96 -16.05
C VAL A 8 -17.33 -25.32 -16.73
N ASN A 9 -16.30 -25.39 -17.58
CA ASN A 9 -15.99 -26.57 -18.36
C ASN A 9 -17.23 -27.12 -19.15
N HIS A 10 -17.97 -26.19 -19.77
CA HIS A 10 -19.19 -26.46 -20.53
C HIS A 10 -20.40 -27.00 -19.72
N GLN A 11 -20.35 -26.87 -18.40
CA GLN A 11 -21.46 -27.20 -17.51
C GLN A 11 -22.03 -25.95 -16.87
N ILE A 12 -23.33 -25.77 -16.93
CA ILE A 12 -24.01 -24.64 -16.30
C ILE A 12 -23.86 -24.73 -14.78
N VAL A 13 -23.40 -23.65 -14.18
CA VAL A 13 -23.24 -23.51 -12.74
C VAL A 13 -24.28 -22.55 -12.19
N THR A 14 -25.07 -23.01 -11.25
CA THR A 14 -26.13 -22.23 -10.59
C THR A 14 -25.84 -22.00 -9.10
N GLU A 15 -24.88 -22.70 -8.53
CA GLU A 15 -24.51 -22.58 -7.13
C GLU A 15 -23.58 -21.38 -6.89
N LEU A 16 -23.98 -20.50 -5.95
CA LEU A 16 -23.16 -19.38 -5.53
C LEU A 16 -21.97 -19.88 -4.71
N GLY A 17 -20.78 -19.30 -4.97
CA GLY A 17 -19.56 -19.70 -4.28
C GLY A 17 -18.83 -20.91 -4.85
N THR A 18 -19.27 -21.42 -6.03
CA THR A 18 -18.52 -22.43 -6.77
C THR A 18 -17.08 -21.97 -6.97
N ARG A 19 -16.14 -22.79 -6.53
CA ARG A 19 -14.72 -22.55 -6.71
C ARG A 19 -14.25 -23.04 -8.05
N VAL A 20 -13.42 -22.25 -8.71
CA VAL A 20 -12.80 -22.58 -9.98
C VAL A 20 -11.29 -22.39 -9.89
N ASP A 21 -10.56 -23.18 -10.65
CA ASP A 21 -9.12 -23.03 -10.83
C ASP A 21 -8.87 -22.24 -12.12
N PRO A 22 -8.41 -20.98 -12.04
CA PRO A 22 -8.21 -20.15 -13.22
C PRO A 22 -7.16 -20.69 -14.19
N GLU A 23 -6.29 -21.60 -13.77
CA GLU A 23 -5.24 -22.18 -14.62
C GLU A 23 -5.77 -23.37 -15.47
N VAL A 24 -6.85 -24.01 -15.00
CA VAL A 24 -7.35 -25.26 -15.59
C VAL A 24 -8.77 -25.12 -16.12
N ASP A 25 -9.62 -24.40 -15.40
CA ASP A 25 -11.04 -24.30 -15.71
C ASP A 25 -11.34 -23.26 -16.80
N VAL A 26 -12.22 -23.64 -17.71
CA VAL A 26 -12.71 -22.75 -18.77
C VAL A 26 -14.08 -22.21 -18.37
N ILE A 27 -14.20 -20.90 -18.24
CA ILE A 27 -15.42 -20.22 -17.81
C ILE A 27 -16.02 -19.46 -18.97
N HIS A 28 -17.33 -19.62 -19.19
CA HIS A 28 -18.11 -18.82 -20.12
C HIS A 28 -19.23 -18.09 -19.37
N VAL A 29 -19.50 -16.86 -19.80
CA VAL A 29 -20.67 -16.07 -19.38
C VAL A 29 -21.42 -15.66 -20.63
N ASP A 30 -22.71 -16.05 -20.72
CA ASP A 30 -23.52 -15.83 -21.90
C ASP A 30 -22.88 -16.38 -23.21
N GLY A 31 -22.18 -17.52 -23.10
CA GLY A 31 -21.45 -18.14 -24.20
C GLY A 31 -20.11 -17.50 -24.55
N ILE A 32 -19.72 -16.41 -23.90
CA ILE A 32 -18.45 -15.73 -24.14
C ILE A 32 -17.41 -16.25 -23.12
N ARG A 33 -16.30 -16.78 -23.63
CA ARG A 33 -15.20 -17.25 -22.79
C ARG A 33 -14.56 -16.08 -22.02
N LEU A 34 -14.51 -16.22 -20.71
CA LEU A 34 -13.72 -15.32 -19.87
C LEU A 34 -12.23 -15.63 -20.02
N GLN A 35 -11.46 -14.62 -20.35
CA GLN A 35 -10.01 -14.71 -20.23
C GLN A 35 -9.63 -14.47 -18.78
N LEU A 36 -9.22 -15.54 -18.09
CA LEU A 36 -8.67 -15.45 -16.75
C LEU A 36 -7.19 -15.09 -16.88
N ASP A 37 -6.81 -13.97 -16.27
CA ASP A 37 -5.41 -13.53 -16.25
C ASP A 37 -4.68 -14.35 -15.18
N THR A 38 -4.05 -15.43 -15.60
CA THR A 38 -3.27 -16.32 -14.72
C THR A 38 -1.81 -15.86 -14.61
N GLU A 39 -1.36 -15.00 -15.51
CA GLU A 39 -0.02 -14.43 -15.49
C GLU A 39 0.10 -13.37 -14.39
N LYS A 40 0.99 -13.63 -13.43
CA LYS A 40 1.24 -12.71 -12.33
C LYS A 40 2.06 -11.52 -12.81
N THR A 41 1.57 -10.33 -12.53
CA THR A 41 2.23 -9.06 -12.86
C THR A 41 2.54 -8.30 -11.58
N TYR A 42 3.74 -7.76 -11.50
CA TYR A 42 4.23 -6.96 -10.37
C TYR A 42 4.83 -5.66 -10.87
N LEU A 43 4.32 -4.54 -10.39
CA LEU A 43 4.85 -3.22 -10.70
C LEU A 43 5.20 -2.49 -9.41
N VAL A 44 6.38 -1.92 -9.38
CA VAL A 44 6.78 -0.97 -8.35
C VAL A 44 6.49 0.42 -8.87
N PHE A 45 5.64 1.13 -8.18
CA PHE A 45 5.24 2.49 -8.51
C PHE A 45 5.79 3.46 -7.47
N ASN A 46 6.53 4.47 -7.91
CA ASN A 46 6.94 5.58 -7.07
C ASN A 46 5.85 6.65 -7.13
N LYS A 47 4.90 6.55 -6.19
CA LYS A 47 3.76 7.47 -6.16
C LYS A 47 4.22 8.88 -5.81
N PRO A 48 3.95 9.88 -6.65
CA PRO A 48 4.20 11.27 -6.29
C PRO A 48 3.16 11.80 -5.27
N ALA A 49 3.48 12.90 -4.61
CA ALA A 49 2.49 13.68 -3.87
C ALA A 49 1.43 14.25 -4.83
N GLY A 50 0.22 14.46 -4.33
CA GLY A 50 -0.88 14.97 -5.14
C GLY A 50 -1.56 13.93 -6.04
N VAL A 51 -1.37 12.64 -5.73
CA VAL A 51 -1.99 11.52 -6.44
C VAL A 51 -2.75 10.65 -5.45
N VAL A 52 -3.99 10.35 -5.75
CA VAL A 52 -4.86 9.48 -4.93
C VAL A 52 -4.48 8.02 -5.15
N THR A 53 -4.40 7.24 -4.08
CA THR A 53 -4.26 5.79 -4.17
C THR A 53 -5.60 5.17 -4.54
N SER A 54 -5.90 5.19 -5.83
CA SER A 54 -7.10 4.64 -6.45
C SER A 54 -6.79 4.30 -7.91
N MET A 55 -7.53 3.35 -8.48
CA MET A 55 -7.52 3.06 -9.91
C MET A 55 -8.62 3.79 -10.66
N ASN A 56 -9.57 4.39 -9.95
CA ASN A 56 -10.64 5.22 -10.50
C ASN A 56 -11.20 6.10 -9.39
N ASP A 57 -10.74 7.34 -9.33
CA ASP A 57 -11.21 8.29 -8.32
C ASP A 57 -12.56 8.90 -8.74
N PRO A 58 -13.62 8.72 -7.93
CA PRO A 58 -14.94 9.25 -8.26
C PRO A 58 -15.02 10.78 -8.25
N GLU A 59 -14.06 11.45 -7.61
CA GLU A 59 -13.97 12.91 -7.58
C GLU A 59 -13.16 13.49 -8.75
N GLY A 60 -12.63 12.63 -9.62
CA GLY A 60 -11.86 13.01 -10.80
C GLY A 60 -10.48 13.61 -10.50
N ARG A 61 -9.95 13.38 -9.30
CA ARG A 61 -8.57 13.76 -8.96
C ARG A 61 -7.59 12.84 -9.68
N LYS A 62 -6.37 13.33 -9.85
CA LYS A 62 -5.29 12.52 -10.40
C LYS A 62 -5.06 11.29 -9.54
N ASP A 63 -5.11 10.13 -10.15
CA ASP A 63 -4.95 8.83 -9.47
C ASP A 63 -3.87 7.95 -10.13
N ILE A 64 -3.71 6.73 -9.65
CA ILE A 64 -2.67 5.80 -10.14
C ILE A 64 -2.90 5.43 -11.60
N SER A 65 -4.16 5.32 -12.05
CA SER A 65 -4.47 4.91 -13.42
C SER A 65 -3.91 5.87 -14.48
N ASP A 66 -3.74 7.15 -14.14
CA ASP A 66 -3.15 8.18 -15.02
C ASP A 66 -1.69 7.88 -15.41
N PHE A 67 -1.03 6.99 -14.69
CA PHE A 67 0.38 6.61 -14.91
C PHE A 67 0.54 5.23 -15.54
N LEU A 68 -0.55 4.49 -15.69
CA LEU A 68 -0.54 3.13 -16.23
C LEU A 68 -0.79 3.12 -17.73
N ARG A 69 -0.32 2.06 -18.39
CA ARG A 69 -0.63 1.80 -19.80
C ARG A 69 -2.08 1.34 -19.91
N GLU A 70 -2.64 1.53 -21.11
CA GLU A 70 -3.98 1.04 -21.44
C GLU A 70 -4.14 -0.43 -21.06
N GLY A 71 -5.25 -0.77 -20.41
CA GLY A 71 -5.57 -2.11 -19.95
C GLY A 71 -4.86 -2.57 -18.66
N GLN A 72 -3.91 -1.82 -18.13
CA GLN A 72 -3.26 -2.19 -16.85
C GLN A 72 -4.13 -1.87 -15.65
N ALA A 73 -4.85 -0.75 -15.67
CA ALA A 73 -5.69 -0.31 -14.56
C ALA A 73 -6.83 -1.29 -14.23
N GLU A 74 -7.33 -2.02 -15.25
CA GLU A 74 -8.39 -3.02 -15.09
C GLU A 74 -7.88 -4.36 -14.56
N ARG A 75 -6.58 -4.61 -14.65
CA ARG A 75 -5.95 -5.90 -14.29
C ARG A 75 -5.22 -5.87 -12.97
N LEU A 76 -4.72 -4.69 -12.58
CA LEU A 76 -3.89 -4.51 -11.41
C LEU A 76 -4.65 -3.77 -10.31
N TYR A 77 -4.28 -4.05 -9.08
CA TYR A 77 -4.74 -3.28 -7.93
C TYR A 77 -3.55 -2.87 -7.06
N HIS A 78 -3.73 -1.80 -6.33
CA HIS A 78 -2.71 -1.31 -5.41
C HIS A 78 -2.67 -2.16 -4.13
N VAL A 79 -1.47 -2.46 -3.68
CA VAL A 79 -1.21 -3.21 -2.44
C VAL A 79 -1.03 -2.22 -1.29
N GLY A 80 -2.06 -2.08 -0.48
CA GLY A 80 -2.12 -1.05 0.54
C GLY A 80 -2.38 0.34 -0.06
N ARG A 81 -2.12 1.35 0.74
CA ARG A 81 -2.40 2.74 0.40
C ARG A 81 -1.28 3.65 0.87
N LEU A 82 -1.09 4.74 0.13
CA LEU A 82 -0.39 5.94 0.58
C LEU A 82 -1.36 7.11 0.51
N ASP A 83 -1.31 8.02 1.48
CA ASP A 83 -2.14 9.22 1.49
C ASP A 83 -1.83 10.13 0.29
N TYR A 84 -2.75 11.04 -0.01
CA TYR A 84 -2.64 11.98 -1.13
C TYR A 84 -1.31 12.74 -1.14
N GLU A 85 -0.87 13.23 0.00
CA GLU A 85 0.37 13.97 0.16
C GLU A 85 1.61 13.10 0.40
N THR A 86 1.46 11.79 0.56
CA THR A 86 2.56 10.86 0.81
C THR A 86 3.10 10.29 -0.49
N GLU A 87 4.43 10.19 -0.57
CA GLU A 87 5.16 9.72 -1.74
C GLU A 87 5.76 8.34 -1.52
N GLY A 88 6.23 7.75 -2.60
CA GLY A 88 7.14 6.62 -2.56
C GLY A 88 6.55 5.30 -3.01
N LEU A 89 7.12 4.23 -2.47
CA LEU A 89 6.88 2.86 -2.90
C LEU A 89 5.43 2.42 -2.70
N LEU A 90 4.79 2.09 -3.81
CA LEU A 90 3.49 1.44 -3.86
C LEU A 90 3.59 0.26 -4.84
N LEU A 91 3.21 -0.92 -4.38
CA LEU A 91 3.18 -2.10 -5.23
C LEU A 91 1.83 -2.22 -5.91
N LEU A 92 1.83 -2.51 -7.21
CA LEU A 92 0.65 -2.84 -7.99
C LEU A 92 0.78 -4.27 -8.50
N THR A 93 -0.25 -5.08 -8.35
CA THR A 93 -0.21 -6.49 -8.77
C THR A 93 -1.62 -7.05 -8.96
N ASN A 94 -1.70 -8.20 -9.63
CA ASN A 94 -2.87 -9.07 -9.67
C ASN A 94 -2.70 -10.32 -8.79
N ASP A 95 -1.62 -10.38 -7.99
CA ASP A 95 -1.36 -11.48 -7.06
C ASP A 95 -1.98 -11.21 -5.69
N GLY A 96 -3.19 -11.73 -5.48
CA GLY A 96 -3.92 -11.54 -4.23
C GLY A 96 -3.27 -12.16 -3.01
N GLU A 97 -2.54 -13.26 -3.15
CA GLU A 97 -1.84 -13.89 -2.05
C GLU A 97 -0.68 -13.01 -1.57
N LEU A 98 0.13 -12.50 -2.50
CA LEU A 98 1.21 -11.58 -2.17
C LEU A 98 0.66 -10.28 -1.53
N ALA A 99 -0.39 -9.70 -2.13
CA ALA A 99 -1.03 -8.51 -1.59
C ALA A 99 -1.51 -8.72 -0.15
N HIS A 100 -2.13 -9.86 0.15
CA HIS A 100 -2.58 -10.21 1.50
C HIS A 100 -1.41 -10.33 2.47
N ARG A 101 -0.33 -11.01 2.08
CA ARG A 101 0.87 -11.17 2.92
C ARG A 101 1.56 -9.84 3.24
N LEU A 102 1.56 -8.90 2.30
CA LEU A 102 2.19 -7.60 2.49
C LEU A 102 1.35 -6.61 3.31
N THR A 103 0.03 -6.79 3.36
CA THR A 103 -0.88 -5.82 3.97
C THR A 103 -1.54 -6.29 5.25
N HIS A 104 -1.75 -7.60 5.42
CA HIS A 104 -2.42 -8.09 6.61
C HIS A 104 -1.53 -7.95 7.85
N PRO A 105 -2.07 -7.39 8.96
CA PRO A 105 -1.28 -7.09 10.17
C PRO A 105 -0.57 -8.30 10.78
N SER A 106 -1.12 -9.52 10.64
CA SER A 106 -0.54 -10.75 11.20
C SER A 106 0.83 -11.11 10.63
N PHE A 107 1.19 -10.59 9.45
CA PHE A 107 2.51 -10.83 8.85
C PHE A 107 3.57 -9.83 9.28
N GLU A 108 3.20 -8.77 9.98
CA GLU A 108 4.10 -7.76 10.57
C GLU A 108 5.19 -7.26 9.60
N VAL A 109 4.81 -7.04 8.34
CA VAL A 109 5.76 -6.60 7.31
C VAL A 109 6.24 -5.19 7.61
N ALA A 110 7.55 -5.05 7.79
CA ALA A 110 8.18 -3.77 8.06
C ALA A 110 8.10 -2.82 6.86
N LYS A 111 7.86 -1.53 7.15
CA LYS A 111 7.86 -0.44 6.17
C LYS A 111 8.85 0.61 6.61
N THR A 112 9.64 1.09 5.67
CA THR A 112 10.64 2.14 5.92
C THR A 112 10.21 3.44 5.27
N TYR A 113 10.30 4.53 6.03
CA TYR A 113 9.94 5.87 5.59
C TYR A 113 11.09 6.84 5.80
N LEU A 114 11.27 7.76 4.85
CA LEU A 114 12.00 8.99 5.05
C LEU A 114 11.03 10.10 5.44
N VAL A 115 11.33 10.77 6.52
CA VAL A 115 10.47 11.79 7.14
C VAL A 115 11.24 13.10 7.22
N GLN A 116 10.80 14.09 6.44
CA GLN A 116 11.35 15.44 6.53
C GLN A 116 10.59 16.25 7.59
N ILE A 117 11.34 16.79 8.52
CA ILE A 117 10.83 17.62 9.62
C ILE A 117 11.67 18.88 9.78
N ARG A 118 11.14 19.85 10.51
CA ARG A 118 11.89 21.05 10.87
C ARG A 118 12.57 20.84 12.22
N GLY A 119 13.89 20.96 12.22
CA GLY A 119 14.68 20.87 13.45
C GLY A 119 14.77 22.19 14.23
N PRO A 120 15.56 22.23 15.28
CA PRO A 120 16.38 21.13 15.80
C PRO A 120 15.53 20.06 16.52
N LEU A 121 15.98 18.81 16.48
CA LEU A 121 15.32 17.69 17.18
C LEU A 121 16.02 17.49 18.54
N PRO A 122 15.28 17.55 19.68
CA PRO A 122 15.84 17.28 20.99
C PRO A 122 16.38 15.85 21.11
N GLU A 123 17.40 15.67 21.94
CA GLU A 123 17.86 14.34 22.31
C GLU A 123 16.72 13.54 22.95
N GLY A 124 16.69 12.24 22.67
CA GLY A 124 15.72 11.33 23.25
C GLY A 124 14.41 11.16 22.48
N VAL A 125 14.10 11.98 21.49
CA VAL A 125 12.87 11.82 20.68
C VAL A 125 12.84 10.46 19.98
N GLY A 126 13.96 10.02 19.41
CA GLY A 126 14.06 8.71 18.79
C GLY A 126 13.84 7.56 19.78
N ALA A 127 14.38 7.67 20.98
CA ALA A 127 14.15 6.70 22.05
C ALA A 127 12.67 6.67 22.47
N GLN A 128 12.06 7.84 22.64
CA GLN A 128 10.63 7.97 22.97
C GLN A 128 9.75 7.31 21.91
N MET A 129 10.04 7.50 20.63
CA MET A 129 9.30 6.85 19.54
C MET A 129 9.47 5.34 19.53
N ARG A 130 10.64 4.81 19.88
CA ARG A 130 10.88 3.37 19.99
C ARG A 130 10.21 2.75 21.20
N GLU A 131 10.16 3.45 22.32
CA GLU A 131 9.46 3.00 23.52
C GLU A 131 7.95 3.02 23.37
N GLY A 132 7.42 3.97 22.62
CA GLY A 132 6.02 4.13 22.30
C GLY A 132 5.44 5.45 22.75
N ILE A 133 4.50 5.93 21.96
CA ILE A 133 3.75 7.16 22.18
C ILE A 133 2.28 6.82 22.24
N GLU A 134 1.59 7.29 23.28
CA GLU A 134 0.16 7.11 23.41
C GLU A 134 -0.57 8.03 22.43
N LEU A 135 -1.33 7.44 21.50
CA LEU A 135 -2.22 8.13 20.57
C LEU A 135 -3.68 7.87 20.97
N GLU A 136 -4.62 8.55 20.35
CA GLU A 136 -6.06 8.38 20.64
C GLU A 136 -6.54 6.93 20.51
N ASP A 137 -5.97 6.18 19.57
CA ASP A 137 -6.31 4.79 19.25
C ASP A 137 -5.31 3.77 19.83
N GLY A 138 -4.51 4.16 20.80
CA GLY A 138 -3.60 3.31 21.56
C GLY A 138 -2.13 3.60 21.31
N LEU A 139 -1.31 2.83 22.01
CA LEU A 139 0.15 2.96 21.93
C LEU A 139 0.66 2.69 20.52
N ALA A 140 1.52 3.58 20.03
CA ALA A 140 2.21 3.46 18.75
C ALA A 140 3.70 3.62 18.92
N LYS A 141 4.49 2.84 18.21
CA LYS A 141 5.94 2.89 18.26
C LYS A 141 6.57 2.59 16.92
N VAL A 142 7.80 3.03 16.76
CA VAL A 142 8.66 2.66 15.65
C VAL A 142 9.63 1.57 16.09
N ASP A 143 10.03 0.70 15.16
CA ASP A 143 11.05 -0.34 15.41
C ASP A 143 12.45 0.26 15.36
N SER A 144 12.64 1.30 14.52
CA SER A 144 13.91 1.99 14.35
C SER A 144 13.68 3.47 14.06
N PHE A 145 14.57 4.29 14.57
CA PHE A 145 14.63 5.74 14.31
C PHE A 145 16.07 6.17 14.10
N ARG A 146 16.37 6.83 13.00
CA ARG A 146 17.71 7.30 12.67
C ARG A 146 17.64 8.62 11.91
N LEU A 147 18.41 9.61 12.31
CA LEU A 147 18.64 10.79 11.48
C LEU A 147 19.62 10.41 10.36
N VAL A 148 19.25 10.66 9.12
CA VAL A 148 20.01 10.23 7.92
C VAL A 148 20.56 11.39 7.13
N ASP A 149 19.96 12.57 7.25
CA ASP A 149 20.40 13.77 6.55
C ASP A 149 19.91 15.04 7.27
N GLY A 150 20.54 16.14 6.95
CA GLY A 150 20.17 17.48 7.38
C GLY A 150 21.03 18.07 8.47
N ALA A 151 21.15 19.38 8.43
CA ALA A 151 21.78 20.20 9.44
C ALA A 151 20.89 21.41 9.76
N GLY A 152 20.76 21.71 11.04
CA GLY A 152 20.04 22.90 11.50
C GLY A 152 18.51 22.78 11.37
N LYS A 153 17.93 23.50 10.41
CA LYS A 153 16.45 23.64 10.35
C LYS A 153 15.73 22.53 9.60
N ASP A 154 16.38 21.86 8.65
CA ASP A 154 15.77 20.81 7.84
C ASP A 154 16.46 19.48 8.15
N LEU A 155 15.69 18.56 8.71
CA LEU A 155 16.17 17.23 9.10
C LEU A 155 15.41 16.16 8.35
N VAL A 156 16.08 15.05 8.02
CA VAL A 156 15.47 13.84 7.49
C VAL A 156 15.73 12.68 8.45
N ALA A 157 14.66 12.12 8.97
CA ALA A 157 14.70 10.91 9.77
C ALA A 157 14.28 9.70 8.92
N GLU A 158 14.94 8.58 9.15
CA GLU A 158 14.49 7.29 8.65
C GLU A 158 13.81 6.54 9.79
N VAL A 159 12.58 6.10 9.58
CA VAL A 159 11.83 5.31 10.55
C VAL A 159 11.35 4.00 9.94
N VAL A 160 11.39 2.95 10.73
CA VAL A 160 10.90 1.63 10.38
C VAL A 160 9.80 1.24 11.35
N LEU A 161 8.66 0.78 10.84
CA LEU A 161 7.57 0.25 11.66
C LEU A 161 6.84 -0.86 10.91
N HIS A 162 6.19 -1.76 11.66
CA HIS A 162 5.46 -2.90 11.10
C HIS A 162 3.94 -2.81 11.23
N GLU A 163 3.43 -1.66 11.67
CA GLU A 163 2.00 -1.39 11.69
C GLU A 163 1.57 -0.45 10.57
N GLY A 164 0.28 -0.39 10.30
CA GLY A 164 -0.28 0.40 9.20
C GLY A 164 -1.55 1.16 9.53
N ARG A 165 -1.74 1.55 10.82
CA ARG A 165 -2.87 2.39 11.20
C ARG A 165 -2.87 3.69 10.39
N ASN A 166 -4.06 4.23 10.15
CA ASN A 166 -4.24 5.44 9.35
C ASN A 166 -3.31 6.56 9.83
N ARG A 167 -2.52 7.11 8.90
CA ARG A 167 -1.60 8.25 9.10
C ARG A 167 -0.64 8.09 10.29
N ILE A 168 -0.26 6.85 10.61
CA ILE A 168 0.48 6.54 11.84
C ILE A 168 1.80 7.31 11.97
N VAL A 169 2.59 7.41 10.90
CA VAL A 169 3.87 8.14 10.94
C VAL A 169 3.63 9.62 11.19
N ARG A 170 2.68 10.23 10.49
CA ARG A 170 2.34 11.65 10.68
C ARG A 170 1.85 11.93 12.10
N ARG A 171 0.99 11.07 12.64
CA ARG A 171 0.47 11.20 14.00
C ARG A 171 1.54 11.04 15.07
N LEU A 172 2.49 10.13 14.88
CA LEU A 172 3.64 9.96 15.78
C LEU A 172 4.50 11.22 15.85
N PHE A 173 4.83 11.80 14.70
CA PHE A 173 5.63 13.02 14.64
C PHE A 173 4.87 14.24 15.16
N ASP A 174 3.57 14.35 14.89
CA ASP A 174 2.71 15.40 15.46
C ASP A 174 2.69 15.32 17.00
N ALA A 175 2.58 14.11 17.56
CA ALA A 175 2.52 13.88 19.01
C ALA A 175 3.78 14.31 19.74
N VAL A 176 4.94 14.26 19.10
CA VAL A 176 6.21 14.75 19.67
C VAL A 176 6.54 16.20 19.29
N GLY A 177 5.64 16.88 18.60
CA GLY A 177 5.75 18.30 18.27
C GLY A 177 6.57 18.60 17.01
N PHE A 178 6.79 17.62 16.12
CA PHE A 178 7.53 17.77 14.86
C PHE A 178 6.68 17.36 13.66
N PRO A 179 5.77 18.22 13.19
CA PRO A 179 4.90 17.91 12.06
C PRO A 179 5.71 17.51 10.82
N VAL A 180 5.26 16.45 10.16
CA VAL A 180 5.89 15.95 8.94
C VAL A 180 5.67 16.94 7.79
N ARG A 181 6.74 17.35 7.14
CA ARG A 181 6.73 18.23 5.96
C ARG A 181 6.69 17.45 4.66
N ARG A 182 7.45 16.36 4.60
CA ARG A 182 7.45 15.43 3.47
C ARG A 182 7.63 14.01 4.00
N LEU A 183 6.89 13.08 3.42
CA LEU A 183 6.90 11.67 3.80
C LEU A 183 7.04 10.80 2.56
N VAL A 184 8.05 9.95 2.55
CA VAL A 184 8.34 9.05 1.43
C VAL A 184 8.52 7.64 1.97
N ARG A 185 7.69 6.69 1.52
CA ARG A 185 7.93 5.27 1.81
C ARG A 185 8.96 4.72 0.84
N THR A 186 10.07 4.22 1.35
CA THR A 186 11.19 3.73 0.56
C THR A 186 11.29 2.23 0.48
N GLN A 187 10.64 1.52 1.42
CA GLN A 187 10.74 0.06 1.49
C GLN A 187 9.48 -0.57 2.09
N ILE A 188 9.09 -1.72 1.58
CA ILE A 188 8.08 -2.64 2.13
C ILE A 188 8.71 -4.03 2.18
N GLY A 189 8.97 -4.55 3.40
CA GLY A 189 9.68 -5.82 3.55
C GLY A 189 10.99 -5.82 2.76
N PRO A 190 11.21 -6.80 1.88
CA PRO A 190 12.43 -6.86 1.06
C PRO A 190 12.40 -5.96 -0.19
N ILE A 191 11.26 -5.34 -0.51
CA ILE A 191 11.09 -4.55 -1.72
C ILE A 191 11.51 -3.11 -1.46
N THR A 192 12.45 -2.62 -2.25
CA THR A 192 12.98 -1.26 -2.14
C THR A 192 12.64 -0.41 -3.36
N LEU A 193 12.62 0.88 -3.17
CA LEU A 193 12.36 1.83 -4.26
C LEU A 193 13.56 2.00 -5.22
N GLY A 194 14.73 1.58 -4.80
CA GLY A 194 15.98 1.69 -5.58
C GLY A 194 16.92 2.73 -5.02
#